data_796b742d6becd99283beb697a278f54e
#
_entry.id   796b742d6becd99283beb697a278f54e
#
_cell.length_a   1.000
_cell.length_b   1.000
_cell.length_c   1.000
_cell.angle_alpha   90.00
_cell.angle_beta   90.00
_cell.angle_gamma   90.00
#
_symmetry.space_group_name_H-M   'P 1'
#
loop_
_entity.id
_entity.type
_entity.pdbx_description
1 polymer ?
#
loop_
_entity_poly.entity_id
_entity_poly.type
_entity_poly.pdbx_seq_one_letter_code
_entity_poly.pdbx_strand_id
1 'polypeptide(L)'
;MTTENLQQVVNLQVTDGLTVAVLQHQTHEFLMPVKDVAFGYGCSTGNVRNQMFRNQDEFIEGRHYIKGVSLSNTLENIQPHAVYWTKAGIVRLGFFIKSERAKMFRDWAEGVILQALSPEL
;
A
#
# COMPACT_ATOMS: atom_id res chain seq x y z
N MET A 1 13.97 -0.26 24.15
CA MET A 1 14.04 -0.37 23.58
C MET A 1 13.45 -0.84 22.67
N THR A 2 13.11 -0.85 22.11
CA THR A 2 12.44 -1.48 21.20
C THR A 2 12.00 -0.62 20.09
N THR A 3 12.55 0.54 19.99
CA THR A 3 12.26 1.40 18.87
C THR A 3 12.72 0.78 17.58
N GLU A 4 13.65 -0.12 17.64
CA GLU A 4 14.10 -0.77 16.44
C GLU A 4 12.97 -1.49 15.73
N ASN A 5 11.94 -1.89 16.46
CA ASN A 5 10.84 -2.57 15.83
C ASN A 5 9.98 -1.66 15.00
N LEU A 6 10.09 -0.36 15.22
CA LEU A 6 9.25 0.59 14.52
C LEU A 6 9.82 1.03 13.21
N GLN A 7 11.12 0.73 13.02
CA GLN A 7 11.82 1.24 11.85
C GLN A 7 12.22 0.18 10.89
N GLN A 8 11.88 -1.03 11.19
CA GLN A 8 12.43 -2.14 10.44
C GLN A 8 11.84 -2.20 9.05
N VAL A 9 12.72 -2.30 8.07
CA VAL A 9 12.33 -2.48 6.68
C VAL A 9 12.44 -3.95 6.37
N VAL A 10 11.39 -4.52 5.82
CA VAL A 10 11.40 -5.92 5.41
C VAL A 10 11.04 -6.02 3.95
N ASN A 11 11.49 -7.10 3.32
CA ASN A 11 11.16 -7.36 1.93
C ASN A 11 9.94 -8.24 1.88
N LEU A 12 8.93 -7.80 1.16
CA LEU A 12 7.69 -8.52 1.02
C LEU A 12 7.56 -9.01 -0.40
N GLN A 13 7.41 -10.31 -0.56
CA GLN A 13 7.17 -10.87 -1.88
C GLN A 13 5.69 -10.81 -2.19
N VAL A 14 5.35 -10.01 -3.19
CA VAL A 14 3.95 -9.78 -3.55
C VAL A 14 3.47 -10.87 -4.50
N THR A 15 4.26 -11.15 -5.53
CA THR A 15 4.01 -12.23 -6.47
C THR A 15 5.35 -12.80 -6.89
N ASP A 16 5.32 -13.85 -7.69
CA ASP A 16 6.56 -14.40 -8.21
C ASP A 16 7.35 -13.32 -8.93
N GLY A 17 8.60 -13.18 -8.52
CA GLY A 17 9.50 -12.22 -9.15
C GLY A 17 9.29 -10.78 -8.73
N LEU A 18 8.39 -10.52 -7.79
CA LEU A 18 8.16 -9.16 -7.34
C LEU A 18 8.30 -9.08 -5.83
N THR A 19 9.34 -8.43 -5.38
CA THR A 19 9.60 -8.22 -3.97
C THR A 19 9.72 -6.71 -3.74
N VAL A 20 9.06 -6.22 -2.72
CA VAL A 20 9.10 -4.80 -2.39
C VAL A 20 9.51 -4.62 -0.96
N ALA A 21 10.12 -3.48 -0.67
CA ALA A 21 10.51 -3.13 0.69
C ALA A 21 9.34 -2.42 1.37
N VAL A 22 9.05 -2.82 2.58
CA VAL A 22 7.97 -2.21 3.35
C VAL A 22 8.49 -1.89 4.74
N LEU A 23 7.86 -0.91 5.37
CA LEU A 23 8.15 -0.56 6.76
C LEU A 23 7.19 -1.30 7.66
N GLN A 24 7.72 -2.03 8.63
CA GLN A 24 6.87 -2.66 9.62
C GLN A 24 6.26 -1.60 10.52
N HIS A 25 5.03 -1.81 10.91
CA HIS A 25 4.32 -0.88 11.76
C HIS A 25 3.40 -1.67 12.69
N GLN A 26 3.35 -1.27 13.95
CA GLN A 26 2.58 -2.01 14.93
C GLN A 26 1.10 -2.07 14.61
N THR A 27 0.54 -0.94 14.21
CA THR A 27 -0.89 -0.85 13.97
C THR A 27 -1.28 -1.35 12.59
N HIS A 28 -0.46 -1.04 11.59
CA HIS A 28 -0.83 -1.29 10.20
C HIS A 28 -0.08 -2.45 9.57
N GLU A 29 0.66 -3.22 10.37
CA GLU A 29 1.52 -4.30 9.93
C GLU A 29 2.71 -3.78 9.13
N PHE A 30 2.48 -2.99 8.12
CA PHE A 30 3.54 -2.33 7.38
C PHE A 30 2.99 -1.06 6.73
N LEU A 31 3.93 -0.21 6.33
CA LEU A 31 3.63 0.98 5.56
C LEU A 31 4.54 1.00 4.36
N MET A 32 4.04 1.45 3.24
CA MET A 32 4.81 1.44 1.99
C MET A 32 4.87 2.84 1.40
N PRO A 33 6.09 3.32 1.10
CA PRO A 33 6.23 4.61 0.42
C PRO A 33 5.62 4.58 -0.97
N VAL A 34 5.28 5.76 -1.48
CA VAL A 34 4.65 5.89 -2.78
C VAL A 34 5.47 5.22 -3.89
N LYS A 35 6.79 5.37 -3.83
CA LYS A 35 7.64 4.82 -4.89
C LYS A 35 7.54 3.30 -4.97
N ASP A 36 7.37 2.66 -3.82
CA ASP A 36 7.30 1.20 -3.80
C ASP A 36 5.92 0.72 -4.22
N VAL A 37 4.88 1.47 -3.87
CA VAL A 37 3.53 1.16 -4.35
C VAL A 37 3.49 1.27 -5.87
N ALA A 38 4.06 2.34 -6.41
CA ALA A 38 4.11 2.54 -7.84
C ALA A 38 4.89 1.42 -8.52
N PHE A 39 6.03 1.05 -7.94
CA PHE A 39 6.82 -0.03 -8.49
C PHE A 39 6.00 -1.34 -8.50
N GLY A 40 5.30 -1.61 -7.41
CA GLY A 40 4.50 -2.82 -7.32
C GLY A 40 3.40 -2.89 -8.36
N TYR A 41 2.76 -1.77 -8.65
CA TYR A 41 1.69 -1.72 -9.63
C TYR A 41 2.20 -1.46 -11.05
N GLY A 42 3.51 -1.26 -11.21
CA GLY A 42 4.07 -1.03 -12.53
C GLY A 42 3.64 0.29 -13.14
N CYS A 43 3.55 1.33 -12.32
CA CYS A 43 3.15 2.64 -12.79
C CYS A 43 4.06 3.70 -12.18
N SER A 44 3.82 4.96 -12.53
CA SER A 44 4.63 6.05 -12.01
C SER A 44 4.11 6.51 -10.65
N THR A 45 4.99 7.16 -9.88
CA THR A 45 4.57 7.76 -8.62
C THR A 45 3.52 8.83 -8.86
N GLY A 46 3.61 9.54 -9.98
CA GLY A 46 2.61 10.52 -10.34
C GLY A 46 1.24 9.91 -10.52
N ASN A 47 1.19 8.71 -11.12
CA ASN A 47 -0.07 8.02 -11.28
C ASN A 47 -0.71 7.71 -9.92
N VAL A 48 0.09 7.20 -8.97
CA VAL A 48 -0.43 6.91 -7.63
C VAL A 48 -0.98 8.19 -6.99
N ARG A 49 -0.22 9.28 -7.06
CA ARG A 49 -0.65 10.54 -6.47
C ARG A 49 -1.91 11.07 -7.14
N ASN A 50 -2.00 10.93 -8.45
CA ASN A 50 -3.16 11.40 -9.19
C ASN A 50 -4.42 10.64 -8.80
N GLN A 51 -4.30 9.33 -8.59
CA GLN A 51 -5.48 8.57 -8.18
C GLN A 51 -5.97 9.02 -6.81
N MET A 52 -5.03 9.26 -5.90
CA MET A 52 -5.39 9.75 -4.58
C MET A 52 -6.08 11.12 -4.68
N PHE A 53 -5.54 12.01 -5.51
CA PHE A 53 -6.09 13.34 -5.65
C PHE A 53 -7.45 13.33 -6.32
N ARG A 54 -7.60 12.54 -7.37
CA ARG A 54 -8.87 12.51 -8.12
C ARG A 54 -9.99 11.83 -7.35
N ASN A 55 -9.64 10.92 -6.47
CA ASN A 55 -10.61 10.11 -5.75
C ASN A 55 -10.49 10.33 -4.25
N GLN A 56 -10.43 11.59 -3.83
CA GLN A 56 -10.13 11.93 -2.44
C GLN A 56 -11.10 11.30 -1.46
N ASP A 57 -12.35 11.17 -1.86
CA ASP A 57 -13.35 10.58 -0.99
C ASP A 57 -13.20 9.08 -0.83
N GLU A 58 -12.35 8.46 -1.64
CA GLU A 58 -12.10 7.03 -1.55
C GLU A 58 -10.92 6.70 -0.64
N PHE A 59 -10.12 7.69 -0.28
CA PHE A 59 -8.90 7.46 0.49
C PHE A 59 -8.95 8.27 1.78
N ILE A 60 -8.99 7.56 2.89
CA ILE A 60 -9.19 8.17 4.21
C ILE A 60 -7.89 8.09 4.98
N GLU A 61 -7.41 9.24 5.44
CA GLU A 61 -6.21 9.28 6.26
C GLU A 61 -6.42 8.47 7.53
N GLY A 62 -5.41 7.70 7.92
CA GLY A 62 -5.49 6.82 9.07
C GLY A 62 -5.95 5.43 8.70
N ARG A 63 -6.67 5.28 7.60
CA ARG A 63 -7.11 3.97 7.15
C ARG A 63 -6.35 3.52 5.90
N HIS A 64 -6.30 4.38 4.90
CA HIS A 64 -5.69 4.02 3.62
C HIS A 64 -4.28 4.55 3.49
N TYR A 65 -3.98 5.63 4.16
CA TYR A 65 -2.65 6.22 4.14
C TYR A 65 -2.38 6.98 5.43
N ILE A 66 -1.11 7.20 5.69
CA ILE A 66 -0.65 7.97 6.84
C ILE A 66 0.29 9.03 6.31
N LYS A 67 0.11 10.26 6.76
CA LYS A 67 1.06 11.32 6.40
C LYS A 67 2.32 11.17 7.22
N GLY A 68 3.46 11.43 6.58
CA GLY A 68 4.74 11.29 7.25
C GLY A 68 4.85 12.10 8.51
N VAL A 69 4.23 13.29 8.53
CA VAL A 69 4.28 14.15 9.71
C VAL A 69 3.69 13.44 10.94
N SER A 70 2.71 12.57 10.74
CA SER A 70 2.11 11.84 11.84
C SER A 70 3.02 10.73 12.37
N LEU A 71 4.03 10.35 11.60
CA LEU A 71 4.92 9.26 11.95
C LEU A 71 6.27 9.75 12.45
N SER A 72 6.58 11.04 12.25
CA SER A 72 7.94 11.53 12.46
C SER A 72 8.39 11.44 13.90
N ASN A 73 7.47 11.32 14.86
CA ASN A 73 7.82 11.19 16.26
C ASN A 73 8.06 9.76 16.70
N THR A 74 7.69 8.81 15.86
CA THR A 74 7.78 7.39 16.24
C THR A 74 8.74 6.61 15.37
N LEU A 75 9.00 7.08 14.15
CA LEU A 75 9.87 6.38 13.21
C LEU A 75 10.95 7.33 12.72
N GLU A 76 12.15 6.80 12.55
CA GLU A 76 13.26 7.58 12.00
C GLU A 76 13.20 7.55 10.49
N ASN A 77 13.85 8.53 9.87
CA ASN A 77 14.01 8.59 8.42
C ASN A 77 12.69 8.71 7.68
N ILE A 78 11.66 9.18 8.36
CA ILE A 78 10.37 9.41 7.74
C ILE A 78 10.36 10.82 7.17
N GLN A 79 9.88 10.94 5.94
CA GLN A 79 9.75 12.22 5.27
C GLN A 79 8.42 12.85 5.68
N PRO A 80 8.44 13.99 6.38
CA PRO A 80 7.17 14.57 6.87
C PRO A 80 6.17 14.88 5.78
N HIS A 81 6.63 15.21 4.59
CA HIS A 81 5.73 15.58 3.50
C HIS A 81 5.27 14.38 2.68
N ALA A 82 5.80 13.20 2.97
CA ALA A 82 5.46 12.03 2.20
C ALA A 82 4.20 11.38 2.72
N VAL A 83 3.57 10.60 1.84
CA VAL A 83 2.43 9.77 2.17
C VAL A 83 2.91 8.33 2.21
N TYR A 84 2.50 7.60 3.23
CA TYR A 84 2.82 6.20 3.38
C TYR A 84 1.54 5.40 3.32
N TRP A 85 1.51 4.39 2.48
CA TRP A 85 0.29 3.65 2.22
C TRP A 85 0.17 2.46 3.13
N THR A 86 -1.03 2.28 3.69
CA THR A 86 -1.34 1.11 4.49
C THR A 86 -1.71 -0.04 3.57
N LYS A 87 -1.82 -1.22 4.14
CA LYS A 87 -2.29 -2.38 3.41
C LYS A 87 -3.64 -2.13 2.76
N ALA A 88 -4.58 -1.54 3.51
CA ALA A 88 -5.89 -1.23 2.96
C ALA A 88 -5.80 -0.24 1.81
N GLY A 89 -4.91 0.74 1.93
CA GLY A 89 -4.75 1.73 0.88
C GLY A 89 -4.17 1.14 -0.39
N ILE A 90 -3.21 0.24 -0.24
CA ILE A 90 -2.61 -0.41 -1.41
C ILE A 90 -3.67 -1.21 -2.15
N VAL A 91 -4.49 -1.94 -1.41
CA VAL A 91 -5.57 -2.71 -2.03
C VAL A 91 -6.55 -1.79 -2.76
N ARG A 92 -6.95 -0.71 -2.11
CA ARG A 92 -7.90 0.21 -2.73
C ARG A 92 -7.34 0.83 -3.99
N LEU A 93 -6.06 1.21 -3.97
CA LEU A 93 -5.41 1.76 -5.16
C LEU A 93 -5.50 0.82 -6.35
N GLY A 94 -5.46 -0.47 -6.10
CA GLY A 94 -5.52 -1.45 -7.18
C GLY A 94 -6.79 -1.39 -8.00
N PHE A 95 -7.86 -0.80 -7.45
CA PHE A 95 -9.11 -0.66 -8.18
C PHE A 95 -9.15 0.59 -9.04
N PHE A 96 -8.19 1.50 -8.87
CA PHE A 96 -8.18 2.75 -9.61
C PHE A 96 -7.03 2.85 -10.61
N ILE A 97 -5.91 2.18 -10.33
CA ILE A 97 -4.74 2.27 -11.20
C ILE A 97 -4.95 1.45 -12.46
N LYS A 98 -4.60 2.03 -13.59
CA LYS A 98 -4.73 1.36 -14.89
C LYS A 98 -3.35 0.92 -15.36
N SER A 99 -2.97 -0.29 -15.00
CA SER A 99 -1.72 -0.90 -15.42
C SER A 99 -1.96 -2.38 -15.55
N GLU A 100 -1.02 -3.09 -16.20
CA GLU A 100 -1.15 -4.54 -16.33
C GLU A 100 -1.15 -5.23 -14.98
N ARG A 101 -0.27 -4.79 -14.09
CA ARG A 101 -0.21 -5.43 -12.77
C ARG A 101 -1.44 -5.14 -11.95
N ALA A 102 -1.98 -3.92 -12.05
CA ALA A 102 -3.21 -3.61 -11.34
C ALA A 102 -4.37 -4.42 -11.89
N LYS A 103 -4.38 -4.65 -13.21
CA LYS A 103 -5.42 -5.50 -13.80
C LYS A 103 -5.30 -6.93 -13.27
N MET A 104 -4.08 -7.44 -13.18
CA MET A 104 -3.88 -8.77 -12.63
C MET A 104 -4.35 -8.86 -11.19
N PHE A 105 -4.11 -7.79 -10.43
CA PHE A 105 -4.61 -7.73 -9.06
C PHE A 105 -6.13 -7.77 -9.03
N ARG A 106 -6.78 -6.98 -9.90
CA ARG A 106 -8.24 -6.96 -9.92
C ARG A 106 -8.83 -8.30 -10.34
N ASP A 107 -8.19 -8.97 -11.28
CA ASP A 107 -8.65 -10.29 -11.71
C ASP A 107 -8.55 -11.30 -10.56
N TRP A 108 -7.43 -11.25 -9.86
CA TRP A 108 -7.23 -12.12 -8.71
C TRP A 108 -8.25 -11.81 -7.60
N ALA A 109 -8.46 -10.53 -7.32
CA ALA A 109 -9.40 -10.13 -6.27
C ALA A 109 -10.82 -10.57 -6.62
N GLU A 110 -11.20 -10.46 -7.89
CA GLU A 110 -12.50 -10.92 -8.34
C GLU A 110 -12.66 -12.41 -8.05
N GLY A 111 -11.65 -13.20 -8.36
CA GLY A 111 -11.71 -14.64 -8.12
C GLY A 111 -11.86 -14.96 -6.64
N VAL A 112 -11.11 -14.24 -5.80
CA VAL A 112 -11.19 -14.47 -4.35
C VAL A 112 -12.58 -14.14 -3.83
N ILE A 113 -13.15 -13.03 -4.29
CA ILE A 113 -14.46 -12.61 -3.84
C ILE A 113 -15.53 -13.60 -4.29
N LEU A 114 -15.45 -14.03 -5.55
CA LEU A 114 -16.43 -14.99 -6.05
C LEU A 114 -16.36 -16.30 -5.29
N GLN A 115 -15.15 -16.74 -4.96
CA GLN A 115 -15.00 -17.97 -4.19
C GLN A 115 -15.60 -17.82 -2.80
N ALA A 116 -15.41 -16.66 -2.18
CA ALA A 116 -15.96 -16.39 -0.87
C ALA A 116 -17.49 -16.37 -0.88
N LEU A 117 -18.07 -15.97 -2.01
CA LEU A 117 -19.52 -15.92 -2.16
C LEU A 117 -20.11 -17.25 -2.59
N SER A 118 -19.30 -18.25 -2.82
CA SER A 118 -19.76 -19.57 -3.26
C SER A 118 -19.27 -20.64 -2.29
N PRO A 119 -19.80 -20.64 -1.08
CA PRO A 119 -19.24 -21.48 0.01
C PRO A 119 -19.35 -22.97 -0.27
N GLU A 120 -20.14 -23.37 -1.20
CA GLU A 120 -20.26 -24.77 -1.49
C GLU A 120 -19.19 -25.32 -2.39
N LEU A 121 -18.35 -24.47 -2.91
CA LEU A 121 -17.26 -24.90 -3.78
C LEU A 121 -15.99 -25.22 -2.99
#